data_83e30fd58969c6102f962b4556293cdb
#
_entry.id   83e30fd58969c6102f962b4556293cdb
#
_cell.length_a   1.000
_cell.length_b   1.000
_cell.length_c   1.000
_cell.angle_alpha   90.00
_cell.angle_beta   90.00
_cell.angle_gamma   90.00
#
_symmetry.space_group_name_H-M   'P 1'
#
loop_
_entity.id
_entity.type
_entity.pdbx_description
1 polymer ?
#
loop_
_entity_poly.entity_id
_entity_poly.type
_entity_poly.pdbx_seq_one_letter_code
_entity_poly.pdbx_strand_id
1 'polypeptide(L)'
;KPWKMFGDKVQMIRHVFTPSVSFSYAPDFGASRYGYYDTYTYTDESGEVRTVEYSPYQGMAFGVPGKGMQKSFNFAIDNNVEMKIKSESDTTGIKKISLIDQLSANISYNAAAQTRPWSDLSMNLRLKLTKSYTFNMNASFATYAYQYDDRGNIIVGDRTEWSYGRFGRFQGYSGSFSYTLNNDTWKKWFGPKEDGGKKDKGNEKEGEYDDEYMSDEEKEELKKKQSQPRKKEKANMSDDGYLAFKMPWSLSLSYSYSIREDK
;
A
#
# COMPACT_ATOMS: atom_id res chain seq x y z
N LYS A 1 -12.17 -21.07 -19.76
CA LYS A 1 -13.45 -20.76 -20.41
C LYS A 1 -13.76 -19.29 -20.17
N PRO A 2 -14.05 -18.47 -21.19
CA PRO A 2 -14.45 -17.08 -20.98
C PRO A 2 -15.74 -17.05 -20.16
N TRP A 3 -15.77 -16.22 -19.14
CA TRP A 3 -16.94 -16.02 -18.30
C TRP A 3 -17.97 -15.25 -19.13
N LYS A 4 -18.97 -15.94 -19.66
CA LYS A 4 -20.06 -15.35 -20.47
C LYS A 4 -20.85 -14.25 -19.76
N MET A 5 -20.68 -14.09 -18.44
CA MET A 5 -21.35 -13.09 -17.62
C MET A 5 -20.96 -11.63 -17.98
N PHE A 6 -19.79 -11.41 -18.58
CA PHE A 6 -19.28 -10.08 -18.94
C PHE A 6 -19.28 -9.81 -20.46
N GLY A 7 -19.95 -10.66 -21.25
CA GLY A 7 -20.02 -10.55 -22.71
C GLY A 7 -18.70 -10.90 -23.42
N ASP A 8 -18.69 -10.79 -24.75
CA ASP A 8 -17.54 -11.16 -25.59
C ASP A 8 -16.35 -10.19 -25.51
N LYS A 9 -16.50 -9.09 -24.75
CA LYS A 9 -15.44 -8.08 -24.58
C LYS A 9 -14.37 -8.50 -23.58
N VAL A 10 -14.72 -9.29 -22.56
CA VAL A 10 -13.77 -9.77 -21.54
C VAL A 10 -13.13 -11.06 -22.01
N GLN A 11 -11.81 -11.03 -22.20
CA GLN A 11 -11.05 -12.21 -22.61
C GLN A 11 -10.60 -13.05 -21.43
N MET A 12 -10.11 -12.42 -20.36
CA MET A 12 -9.53 -13.08 -19.20
C MET A 12 -9.63 -12.21 -17.96
N ILE A 13 -9.89 -12.84 -16.81
CA ILE A 13 -9.69 -12.26 -15.48
C ILE A 13 -8.57 -13.03 -14.81
N ARG A 14 -7.58 -12.33 -14.31
CA ARG A 14 -6.45 -12.86 -13.54
C ARG A 14 -6.59 -12.40 -12.09
N HIS A 15 -6.65 -13.33 -11.17
CA HIS A 15 -6.54 -13.08 -9.74
C HIS A 15 -5.20 -13.62 -9.26
N VAL A 16 -4.42 -12.78 -8.62
CA VAL A 16 -3.16 -13.15 -7.97
C VAL A 16 -3.37 -13.08 -6.47
N PHE A 17 -3.13 -14.17 -5.79
CA PHE A 17 -3.21 -14.30 -4.34
C PHE A 17 -1.82 -14.61 -3.81
N THR A 18 -1.29 -13.75 -2.95
CA THR A 18 0.08 -13.85 -2.41
C THR A 18 0.03 -13.84 -0.89
N PRO A 19 -0.04 -15.00 -0.24
CA PRO A 19 0.09 -15.08 1.21
C PRO A 19 1.57 -14.96 1.60
N SER A 20 1.84 -14.30 2.73
CA SER A 20 3.15 -14.21 3.31
C SER A 20 3.09 -14.40 4.83
N VAL A 21 4.10 -15.08 5.37
CA VAL A 21 4.29 -15.26 6.81
C VAL A 21 5.72 -14.90 7.12
N SER A 22 5.92 -14.01 8.07
CA SER A 22 7.24 -13.65 8.56
C SER A 22 7.33 -13.86 10.07
N PHE A 23 8.51 -14.24 10.52
CA PHE A 23 8.83 -14.38 11.94
C PHE A 23 10.00 -13.49 12.28
N SER A 24 9.85 -12.73 13.37
CA SER A 24 10.94 -11.93 13.93
C SER A 24 11.18 -12.31 15.38
N TYR A 25 12.46 -12.41 15.73
CA TYR A 25 12.91 -12.72 17.08
C TYR A 25 14.05 -11.80 17.47
N ALA A 26 13.91 -11.18 18.64
CA ALA A 26 15.01 -10.49 19.32
C ALA A 26 15.04 -10.94 20.77
N PRO A 27 16.20 -11.37 21.31
CA PRO A 27 16.33 -11.70 22.72
C PRO A 27 16.16 -10.46 23.58
N ASP A 28 15.91 -10.66 24.87
CA ASP A 28 15.92 -9.55 25.82
C ASP A 28 17.36 -9.11 26.10
N PHE A 29 17.78 -8.04 25.41
CA PHE A 29 19.10 -7.44 25.63
C PHE A 29 19.22 -6.70 26.97
N GLY A 30 18.11 -6.50 27.70
CA GLY A 30 18.14 -6.02 29.09
C GLY A 30 18.63 -7.06 30.08
N ALA A 31 18.70 -8.34 29.70
CA ALA A 31 19.21 -9.37 30.56
C ALA A 31 20.72 -9.20 30.83
N SER A 32 21.14 -9.33 32.09
CA SER A 32 22.52 -9.09 32.55
C SER A 32 23.60 -9.87 31.79
N ARG A 33 23.23 -11.05 31.24
CA ARG A 33 24.13 -11.89 30.41
C ARG A 33 24.67 -11.20 29.15
N TYR A 34 23.99 -10.15 28.67
CA TYR A 34 24.40 -9.44 27.48
C TYR A 34 25.28 -8.22 27.79
N GLY A 35 25.30 -7.74 29.04
CA GLY A 35 26.15 -6.62 29.48
C GLY A 35 25.81 -5.26 28.89
N TYR A 36 24.63 -5.11 28.28
CA TYR A 36 24.20 -3.81 27.73
C TYR A 36 23.63 -2.87 28.78
N TYR A 37 23.20 -3.41 29.92
CA TYR A 37 22.61 -2.65 31.02
C TYR A 37 23.21 -3.09 32.32
N ASP A 38 23.40 -2.12 33.22
CA ASP A 38 23.91 -2.32 34.57
C ASP A 38 23.14 -1.42 35.54
N THR A 39 23.26 -1.72 36.83
CA THR A 39 22.57 -0.96 37.88
C THR A 39 23.58 -0.49 38.94
N TYR A 40 23.38 0.72 39.44
CA TYR A 40 24.03 1.19 40.63
C TYR A 40 23.02 1.71 41.65
N THR A 41 23.39 1.64 42.93
CA THR A 41 22.57 2.15 44.02
C THR A 41 23.22 3.39 44.59
N TYR A 42 22.41 4.38 44.94
CA TYR A 42 22.84 5.55 45.68
C TYR A 42 21.79 5.89 46.73
N THR A 43 22.24 6.58 47.81
CA THR A 43 21.32 7.09 48.84
C THR A 43 20.98 8.53 48.47
N ASP A 44 19.71 8.85 48.38
CA ASP A 44 19.27 10.21 48.09
C ASP A 44 19.33 11.11 49.34
N GLU A 45 19.05 12.43 49.18
CA GLU A 45 19.09 13.41 50.27
C GLU A 45 18.09 13.11 51.39
N SER A 46 17.08 12.31 51.15
CA SER A 46 16.10 11.84 52.17
C SER A 46 16.53 10.60 52.90
N GLY A 47 17.69 10.02 52.59
CA GLY A 47 18.19 8.79 53.18
C GLY A 47 17.61 7.51 52.54
N GLU A 48 16.84 7.60 51.45
CA GLU A 48 16.34 6.45 50.73
C GLU A 48 17.39 5.90 49.77
N VAL A 49 17.53 4.55 49.77
CA VAL A 49 18.37 3.85 48.79
C VAL A 49 17.63 3.71 47.46
N ARG A 50 18.16 4.36 46.42
CA ARG A 50 17.63 4.28 45.07
C ARG A 50 18.52 3.46 44.14
N THR A 51 17.92 2.66 43.33
CA THR A 51 18.58 1.88 42.27
C THR A 51 18.34 2.56 40.95
N VAL A 52 19.40 2.90 40.25
CA VAL A 52 19.34 3.44 38.89
C VAL A 52 19.96 2.48 37.94
N GLU A 53 19.22 2.19 36.87
CA GLU A 53 19.72 1.41 35.77
C GLU A 53 20.30 2.32 34.69
N TYR A 54 21.44 1.95 34.16
CA TYR A 54 22.13 2.72 33.12
C TYR A 54 22.70 1.76 32.06
N SER A 55 23.11 2.31 30.94
CA SER A 55 23.87 1.59 29.94
C SER A 55 25.21 2.22 29.73
N PRO A 56 26.33 1.45 29.81
CA PRO A 56 27.67 1.93 29.48
C PRO A 56 27.79 2.43 28.03
N TYR A 57 26.85 2.03 27.16
CA TYR A 57 26.83 2.37 25.74
C TYR A 57 25.90 3.53 25.42
N GLN A 58 25.28 4.16 26.42
CA GLN A 58 24.43 5.32 26.24
C GLN A 58 25.23 6.49 25.66
N GLY A 59 24.73 7.04 24.54
CA GLY A 59 25.42 8.14 23.84
C GLY A 59 26.48 7.70 22.81
N MET A 60 26.70 6.40 22.64
CA MET A 60 27.55 5.89 21.56
C MET A 60 26.84 5.93 20.20
N ALA A 61 27.59 5.89 19.08
CA ALA A 61 27.10 6.07 17.73
C ALA A 61 26.01 5.06 17.31
N PHE A 62 26.02 3.85 17.87
CA PHE A 62 25.04 2.79 17.53
C PHE A 62 23.87 2.68 18.53
N GLY A 63 23.86 3.52 19.56
CA GLY A 63 22.84 3.48 20.61
C GLY A 63 22.90 2.20 21.47
N VAL A 64 21.83 1.96 22.23
CA VAL A 64 21.68 0.80 23.10
C VAL A 64 20.56 -0.10 22.58
N PRO A 65 20.73 -1.43 22.48
CA PRO A 65 19.66 -2.34 22.08
C PRO A 65 18.46 -2.23 23.02
N GLY A 66 17.25 -2.39 22.46
CA GLY A 66 16.02 -2.36 23.27
C GLY A 66 15.93 -3.49 24.26
N LYS A 67 15.32 -3.22 25.41
CA LYS A 67 14.98 -4.24 26.41
C LYS A 67 13.71 -4.98 26.03
N GLY A 68 13.56 -6.16 26.58
CA GLY A 68 12.41 -7.02 26.39
C GLY A 68 12.57 -7.95 25.17
N MET A 69 12.16 -9.20 25.39
CA MET A 69 12.16 -10.20 24.34
C MET A 69 11.05 -9.88 23.32
N GLN A 70 11.39 -9.95 22.04
CA GLN A 70 10.42 -9.85 20.94
C GLN A 70 10.32 -11.19 20.21
N LYS A 71 9.11 -11.67 20.05
CA LYS A 71 8.77 -12.85 19.23
C LYS A 71 7.49 -12.55 18.51
N SER A 72 7.56 -12.27 17.23
CA SER A 72 6.35 -11.95 16.48
C SER A 72 6.25 -12.73 15.18
N PHE A 73 5.05 -13.21 14.91
CA PHE A 73 4.63 -13.75 13.63
C PHE A 73 3.76 -12.69 12.95
N ASN A 74 4.06 -12.39 11.71
CA ASN A 74 3.24 -11.51 10.91
C ASN A 74 2.66 -12.30 9.75
N PHE A 75 1.35 -12.23 9.60
CA PHE A 75 0.58 -12.87 8.53
C PHE A 75 0.04 -11.77 7.63
N ALA A 76 0.36 -11.84 6.36
CA ALA A 76 -0.16 -10.92 5.38
C ALA A 76 -0.67 -11.67 4.16
N ILE A 77 -1.70 -11.11 3.54
CA ILE A 77 -2.31 -11.60 2.31
C ILE A 77 -2.45 -10.43 1.38
N ASP A 78 -1.89 -10.55 0.19
CA ASP A 78 -2.05 -9.59 -0.89
C ASP A 78 -2.85 -10.20 -2.03
N ASN A 79 -3.81 -9.44 -2.54
CA ASN A 79 -4.65 -9.82 -3.67
C ASN A 79 -4.59 -8.72 -4.74
N ASN A 80 -4.47 -9.16 -5.99
CA ASN A 80 -4.55 -8.30 -7.16
C ASN A 80 -5.52 -8.93 -8.16
N VAL A 81 -6.39 -8.12 -8.76
CA VAL A 81 -7.36 -8.59 -9.77
C VAL A 81 -7.24 -7.74 -11.02
N GLU A 82 -6.87 -8.38 -12.10
CA GLU A 82 -6.70 -7.77 -13.41
C GLU A 82 -7.65 -8.38 -14.43
N MET A 83 -8.04 -7.58 -15.42
CA MET A 83 -8.92 -8.01 -16.51
C MET A 83 -8.29 -7.62 -17.85
N LYS A 84 -8.31 -8.55 -18.81
CA LYS A 84 -7.99 -8.30 -20.22
C LYS A 84 -9.29 -8.15 -21.01
N ILE A 85 -9.43 -7.03 -21.71
CA ILE A 85 -10.58 -6.75 -22.58
C ILE A 85 -10.13 -6.57 -24.02
N LYS A 86 -11.00 -6.92 -24.97
CA LYS A 86 -10.80 -6.59 -26.39
C LYS A 86 -10.91 -5.08 -26.57
N SER A 87 -9.95 -4.48 -27.25
CA SER A 87 -9.93 -3.05 -27.56
C SER A 87 -9.51 -2.84 -29.01
N GLU A 88 -10.36 -2.22 -29.80
CA GLU A 88 -10.05 -1.85 -31.17
C GLU A 88 -9.09 -0.68 -31.30
N SER A 89 -8.88 0.06 -30.19
CA SER A 89 -7.99 1.23 -30.15
C SER A 89 -6.54 0.89 -29.79
N ASP A 90 -6.25 -0.37 -29.42
CA ASP A 90 -4.91 -0.82 -29.06
C ASP A 90 -4.26 -1.58 -30.22
N THR A 91 -2.95 -1.41 -30.44
CA THR A 91 -2.19 -2.08 -31.50
C THR A 91 -2.18 -3.62 -31.34
N THR A 92 -2.36 -4.09 -30.12
CA THR A 92 -2.43 -5.54 -29.78
C THR A 92 -3.88 -6.08 -29.79
N GLY A 93 -4.89 -5.23 -29.95
CA GLY A 93 -6.29 -5.61 -29.87
C GLY A 93 -6.77 -5.97 -28.45
N ILE A 94 -5.89 -5.87 -27.43
CA ILE A 94 -6.15 -6.26 -26.05
C ILE A 94 -5.73 -5.13 -25.10
N LYS A 95 -6.63 -4.71 -24.21
CA LYS A 95 -6.36 -3.74 -23.16
C LYS A 95 -6.40 -4.42 -21.79
N LYS A 96 -5.36 -4.22 -20.99
CA LYS A 96 -5.29 -4.67 -19.60
C LYS A 96 -5.88 -3.59 -18.68
N ILE A 97 -6.75 -3.98 -17.76
CA ILE A 97 -7.38 -3.10 -16.78
C ILE A 97 -7.19 -3.74 -15.41
N SER A 98 -6.65 -2.99 -14.47
CA SER A 98 -6.65 -3.39 -13.05
C SER A 98 -8.04 -3.11 -12.47
N LEU A 99 -8.71 -4.15 -11.96
CA LEU A 99 -9.97 -4.02 -11.23
C LEU A 99 -9.70 -3.70 -9.75
N ILE A 100 -8.81 -4.47 -9.15
CA ILE A 100 -8.29 -4.25 -7.80
C ILE A 100 -6.78 -4.26 -7.93
N ASP A 101 -6.18 -3.09 -7.76
CA ASP A 101 -4.73 -2.93 -7.85
C ASP A 101 -4.04 -3.62 -6.66
N GLN A 102 -4.61 -3.45 -5.47
CA GLN A 102 -4.17 -4.14 -4.26
C GLN A 102 -5.33 -4.26 -3.27
N LEU A 103 -5.52 -5.45 -2.73
CA LEU A 103 -6.32 -5.70 -1.54
C LEU A 103 -5.48 -6.52 -0.58
N SER A 104 -4.98 -5.89 0.46
CA SER A 104 -4.15 -6.54 1.47
C SER A 104 -4.83 -6.62 2.82
N ALA A 105 -4.53 -7.68 3.55
CA ALA A 105 -4.91 -7.87 4.94
C ALA A 105 -3.67 -8.28 5.73
N ASN A 106 -3.49 -7.71 6.92
CA ASN A 106 -2.33 -7.94 7.76
C ASN A 106 -2.76 -8.09 9.22
N ILE A 107 -2.21 -9.09 9.89
CA ILE A 107 -2.37 -9.33 11.32
C ILE A 107 -1.08 -9.91 11.89
N SER A 108 -0.74 -9.55 13.13
CA SER A 108 0.44 -10.08 13.80
C SER A 108 0.11 -10.75 15.13
N TYR A 109 0.94 -11.70 15.50
CA TYR A 109 0.87 -12.42 16.78
C TYR A 109 2.18 -12.23 17.54
N ASN A 110 2.13 -11.57 18.69
CA ASN A 110 3.28 -11.38 19.56
C ASN A 110 3.36 -12.49 20.61
N ALA A 111 4.19 -13.50 20.37
CA ALA A 111 4.36 -14.65 21.27
C ALA A 111 5.11 -14.30 22.59
N ALA A 112 5.64 -13.08 22.70
CA ALA A 112 6.26 -12.60 23.95
C ALA A 112 5.27 -11.81 24.81
N ALA A 113 4.09 -11.47 24.31
CA ALA A 113 3.07 -10.77 25.07
C ALA A 113 2.42 -11.69 26.10
N GLN A 114 2.26 -11.21 27.33
CA GLN A 114 1.58 -11.95 28.41
C GLN A 114 0.06 -11.92 28.25
N THR A 115 -0.47 -10.82 27.71
CA THR A 115 -1.90 -10.62 27.44
C THR A 115 -2.09 -10.10 26.04
N ARG A 116 -3.20 -10.43 25.41
CA ARG A 116 -3.61 -9.91 24.09
C ARG A 116 -2.52 -9.99 23.02
N PRO A 117 -2.04 -11.21 22.68
CA PRO A 117 -0.92 -11.39 21.76
C PRO A 117 -1.23 -11.01 20.30
N TRP A 118 -2.50 -10.98 19.87
CA TRP A 118 -2.89 -10.61 18.52
C TRP A 118 -3.00 -9.09 18.34
N SER A 119 -2.47 -8.58 17.24
CA SER A 119 -2.72 -7.20 16.83
C SER A 119 -4.13 -7.05 16.26
N ASP A 120 -4.55 -5.83 16.03
CA ASP A 120 -5.72 -5.55 15.22
C ASP A 120 -5.48 -5.97 13.77
N LEU A 121 -6.56 -6.41 13.09
CA LEU A 121 -6.52 -6.74 11.67
C LEU A 121 -6.61 -5.45 10.87
N SER A 122 -5.60 -5.18 10.06
CA SER A 122 -5.56 -4.06 9.13
C SER A 122 -5.86 -4.55 7.72
N MET A 123 -6.74 -3.84 7.01
CA MET A 123 -7.07 -4.09 5.62
C MET A 123 -6.84 -2.84 4.78
N ASN A 124 -6.21 -3.01 3.62
CA ASN A 124 -5.95 -1.93 2.68
C ASN A 124 -6.50 -2.30 1.31
N LEU A 125 -7.25 -1.38 0.71
CA LEU A 125 -7.76 -1.49 -0.64
C LEU A 125 -7.23 -0.34 -1.47
N ARG A 126 -6.61 -0.65 -2.60
CA ARG A 126 -6.19 0.33 -3.61
C ARG A 126 -6.86 0.01 -4.94
N LEU A 127 -7.55 0.98 -5.49
CA LEU A 127 -8.18 0.91 -6.79
C LEU A 127 -7.57 1.95 -7.71
N LYS A 128 -7.06 1.54 -8.87
CA LYS A 128 -6.66 2.42 -9.96
C LYS A 128 -7.79 2.44 -11.01
N LEU A 129 -8.74 3.35 -10.85
CA LEU A 129 -9.90 3.42 -11.74
C LEU A 129 -9.52 3.96 -13.13
N THR A 130 -8.53 4.84 -13.18
CA THR A 130 -7.93 5.35 -14.42
C THR A 130 -6.43 5.62 -14.20
N LYS A 131 -5.69 5.94 -15.29
CA LYS A 131 -4.28 6.37 -15.19
C LYS A 131 -4.10 7.61 -14.29
N SER A 132 -5.14 8.43 -14.13
CA SER A 132 -5.10 9.70 -13.38
C SER A 132 -5.85 9.65 -12.06
N TYR A 133 -6.56 8.57 -11.75
CA TYR A 133 -7.41 8.49 -10.58
C TYR A 133 -7.12 7.23 -9.76
N THR A 134 -6.65 7.46 -8.54
CA THR A 134 -6.37 6.40 -7.56
C THR A 134 -7.22 6.63 -6.32
N PHE A 135 -7.83 5.56 -5.84
CA PHE A 135 -8.59 5.51 -4.59
C PHE A 135 -7.92 4.52 -3.63
N ASN A 136 -7.65 4.96 -2.41
CA ASN A 136 -7.13 4.11 -1.35
C ASN A 136 -8.13 4.11 -0.19
N MET A 137 -8.32 2.96 0.43
CA MET A 137 -9.13 2.80 1.64
C MET A 137 -8.42 1.86 2.60
N ASN A 138 -8.32 2.26 3.86
CA ASN A 138 -7.78 1.46 4.95
C ASN A 138 -8.88 1.27 5.98
N ALA A 139 -9.05 0.04 6.45
CA ALA A 139 -9.98 -0.30 7.52
C ALA A 139 -9.25 -1.06 8.63
N SER A 140 -9.64 -0.84 9.87
CA SER A 140 -9.09 -1.52 11.05
C SER A 140 -10.20 -2.24 11.80
N PHE A 141 -9.90 -3.47 12.22
CA PHE A 141 -10.80 -4.33 12.97
C PHE A 141 -10.12 -4.78 14.25
N ALA A 142 -10.68 -4.44 15.39
CA ALA A 142 -10.18 -4.90 16.68
C ALA A 142 -10.36 -6.40 16.81
N THR A 143 -9.29 -7.05 17.27
CA THR A 143 -9.27 -8.48 17.50
C THR A 143 -9.93 -8.86 18.82
N TYR A 144 -9.89 -7.97 19.82
CA TYR A 144 -10.38 -8.24 21.17
C TYR A 144 -11.73 -7.59 21.43
N ALA A 145 -12.61 -8.36 22.07
CA ALA A 145 -13.93 -7.90 22.46
C ALA A 145 -13.89 -6.94 23.66
N TYR A 146 -14.89 -6.10 23.76
CA TYR A 146 -15.10 -5.31 24.98
C TYR A 146 -15.61 -6.18 26.13
N GLN A 147 -15.20 -5.82 27.34
CA GLN A 147 -15.75 -6.33 28.59
C GLN A 147 -15.95 -5.19 29.58
N TYR A 148 -16.73 -5.44 30.61
CA TYR A 148 -16.86 -4.50 31.73
C TYR A 148 -15.81 -4.82 32.79
N ASP A 149 -15.21 -3.78 33.34
CA ASP A 149 -14.39 -3.91 34.55
C ASP A 149 -15.28 -3.98 35.81
N ASP A 150 -14.67 -4.20 36.97
CA ASP A 150 -15.36 -4.28 38.25
C ASP A 150 -16.10 -2.97 38.63
N ARG A 151 -15.81 -1.88 37.96
CA ARG A 151 -16.44 -0.55 38.16
C ARG A 151 -17.50 -0.26 37.11
N GLY A 152 -17.77 -1.18 36.20
CA GLY A 152 -18.76 -1.03 35.13
C GLY A 152 -18.27 -0.21 33.91
N ASN A 153 -16.97 0.11 33.81
CA ASN A 153 -16.43 0.78 32.63
C ASN A 153 -16.16 -0.24 31.52
N ILE A 154 -16.32 0.22 30.28
CA ILE A 154 -16.01 -0.59 29.11
C ILE A 154 -14.50 -0.59 28.87
N ILE A 155 -13.89 -1.75 28.96
CA ILE A 155 -12.47 -1.97 28.67
C ILE A 155 -12.28 -3.01 27.58
N VAL A 156 -11.12 -3.02 26.94
CA VAL A 156 -10.75 -4.09 25.99
C VAL A 156 -10.43 -5.35 26.78
N GLY A 157 -11.15 -6.42 26.53
CA GLY A 157 -10.99 -7.71 27.21
C GLY A 157 -9.85 -8.54 26.64
N ASP A 158 -9.66 -9.75 27.19
CA ASP A 158 -8.65 -10.69 26.73
C ASP A 158 -9.22 -11.73 25.76
N ARG A 159 -10.54 -11.79 25.61
CA ARG A 159 -11.19 -12.69 24.64
C ARG A 159 -11.23 -12.06 23.26
N THR A 160 -10.88 -12.86 22.26
CA THR A 160 -10.96 -12.42 20.86
C THR A 160 -12.41 -12.40 20.37
N GLU A 161 -12.72 -11.52 19.44
CA GLU A 161 -14.00 -11.49 18.72
C GLU A 161 -14.27 -12.83 18.03
N TRP A 162 -13.23 -13.53 17.59
CA TRP A 162 -13.34 -14.85 16.96
C TRP A 162 -13.89 -15.92 17.90
N SER A 163 -13.60 -15.83 19.20
CA SER A 163 -14.17 -16.75 20.21
C SER A 163 -15.68 -16.64 20.32
N TYR A 164 -16.25 -15.56 19.83
CA TYR A 164 -17.69 -15.32 19.73
C TYR A 164 -18.24 -15.55 18.30
N GLY A 165 -17.42 -16.12 17.40
CA GLY A 165 -17.81 -16.33 16.00
C GLY A 165 -17.89 -15.06 15.16
N ARG A 166 -17.33 -13.95 15.63
CA ARG A 166 -17.29 -12.66 14.92
C ARG A 166 -15.94 -12.46 14.24
N PHE A 167 -15.93 -11.83 13.06
CA PHE A 167 -14.70 -11.57 12.29
C PHE A 167 -13.75 -10.61 13.02
N GLY A 168 -14.28 -9.59 13.67
CA GLY A 168 -13.58 -8.53 14.36
C GLY A 168 -14.51 -7.37 14.59
N ARG A 169 -14.20 -6.49 15.52
CA ARG A 169 -14.97 -5.28 15.78
C ARG A 169 -14.40 -4.15 14.91
N PHE A 170 -15.25 -3.58 14.08
CA PHE A 170 -14.86 -2.45 13.23
C PHE A 170 -14.45 -1.26 14.09
N GLN A 171 -13.26 -0.69 13.84
CA GLN A 171 -12.74 0.47 14.59
C GLN A 171 -12.80 1.75 13.77
N GLY A 172 -12.97 1.64 12.47
CA GLY A 172 -13.03 2.77 11.59
C GLY A 172 -12.33 2.52 10.27
N TYR A 173 -12.47 3.48 9.39
CA TYR A 173 -11.80 3.47 8.09
C TYR A 173 -11.30 4.86 7.74
N SER A 174 -10.24 4.88 6.95
CA SER A 174 -9.74 6.08 6.31
C SER A 174 -9.68 5.87 4.80
N GLY A 175 -9.95 6.91 4.06
CA GLY A 175 -9.87 6.86 2.62
C GLY A 175 -9.13 8.07 2.07
N SER A 176 -8.51 7.88 0.93
CA SER A 176 -7.92 8.95 0.16
C SER A 176 -8.15 8.71 -1.32
N PHE A 177 -8.39 9.78 -2.05
CA PHE A 177 -8.35 9.73 -3.50
C PHE A 177 -7.38 10.77 -4.02
N SER A 178 -6.70 10.44 -5.08
CA SER A 178 -5.82 11.34 -5.80
C SER A 178 -6.21 11.39 -7.26
N TYR A 179 -6.16 12.57 -7.82
CA TYR A 179 -6.43 12.84 -9.22
C TYR A 179 -5.32 13.68 -9.82
N THR A 180 -4.72 13.19 -10.90
CA THR A 180 -3.65 13.92 -11.60
C THR A 180 -4.19 14.51 -12.90
N LEU A 181 -4.20 15.83 -12.97
CA LEU A 181 -4.48 16.61 -14.17
C LEU A 181 -3.18 16.83 -14.95
N ASN A 182 -3.20 16.58 -16.22
CA ASN A 182 -2.11 16.86 -17.15
C ASN A 182 -2.65 17.44 -18.46
N ASN A 183 -1.76 17.78 -19.37
CA ASN A 183 -2.13 18.33 -20.68
C ASN A 183 -3.16 17.47 -21.43
N ASP A 184 -3.05 16.15 -21.36
CA ASP A 184 -3.94 15.24 -22.10
C ASP A 184 -5.32 15.15 -21.45
N THR A 185 -5.37 15.18 -20.11
CA THR A 185 -6.62 15.22 -19.34
C THR A 185 -7.35 16.53 -19.58
N TRP A 186 -6.61 17.65 -19.57
CA TRP A 186 -7.16 18.97 -19.84
C TRP A 186 -7.76 19.07 -21.23
N LYS A 187 -7.05 18.59 -22.26
CA LYS A 187 -7.53 18.55 -23.64
C LYS A 187 -8.80 17.71 -23.81
N LYS A 188 -8.92 16.59 -23.11
CA LYS A 188 -10.14 15.75 -23.14
C LYS A 188 -11.36 16.46 -22.56
N TRP A 189 -11.18 17.36 -21.59
CA TRP A 189 -12.27 18.03 -20.88
C TRP A 189 -12.64 19.38 -21.48
N PHE A 190 -11.65 20.16 -21.86
CA PHE A 190 -11.79 21.54 -22.26
C PHE A 190 -11.27 21.83 -23.67
N GLY A 191 -10.64 20.86 -24.32
CA GLY A 191 -10.21 21.04 -25.72
C GLY A 191 -11.41 21.11 -26.69
N PRO A 192 -11.27 21.80 -27.83
CA PRO A 192 -12.28 21.77 -28.86
C PRO A 192 -12.56 20.32 -29.26
N LYS A 193 -13.84 19.93 -29.31
CA LYS A 193 -14.24 18.65 -29.88
C LYS A 193 -13.88 18.67 -31.35
N GLU A 194 -12.85 17.94 -31.74
CA GLU A 194 -12.54 17.70 -33.14
C GLU A 194 -13.68 16.89 -33.75
N ASP A 195 -14.49 17.58 -34.58
CA ASP A 195 -15.49 16.95 -35.42
C ASP A 195 -14.77 16.06 -36.45
N GLY A 196 -15.05 14.77 -36.39
CA GLY A 196 -14.95 13.73 -37.41
C GLY A 196 -13.81 13.73 -38.44
N GLY A 197 -12.59 14.17 -38.15
CA GLY A 197 -11.45 14.13 -39.08
C GLY A 197 -10.34 13.23 -38.63
N LYS A 198 -10.03 12.18 -39.38
CA LYS A 198 -8.92 11.20 -39.33
C LYS A 198 -8.03 11.26 -38.08
N LYS A 199 -8.16 10.26 -37.23
CA LYS A 199 -7.27 9.99 -36.09
C LYS A 199 -5.82 9.95 -36.59
N ASP A 200 -5.10 11.04 -36.34
CA ASP A 200 -3.66 11.02 -36.36
C ASP A 200 -3.19 10.19 -35.16
N LYS A 201 -2.49 9.09 -35.44
CA LYS A 201 -1.95 8.17 -34.43
C LYS A 201 -0.78 8.86 -33.72
N GLY A 202 -1.07 9.82 -32.84
CA GLY A 202 -0.10 10.43 -31.95
C GLY A 202 0.17 9.52 -30.75
N ASN A 203 1.35 9.00 -30.73
CA ASN A 203 2.12 8.32 -29.71
C ASN A 203 1.58 8.51 -28.28
N GLU A 204 0.75 7.58 -27.78
CA GLU A 204 0.53 7.41 -26.35
C GLU A 204 1.86 6.89 -25.77
N LYS A 205 2.60 7.74 -25.08
CA LYS A 205 3.71 7.28 -24.23
C LYS A 205 3.13 6.33 -23.19
N GLU A 206 3.51 5.07 -23.33
CA GLU A 206 3.31 4.02 -22.34
C GLU A 206 3.77 4.55 -20.97
N GLY A 207 2.84 4.56 -20.00
CA GLY A 207 3.18 4.85 -18.63
C GLY A 207 4.17 3.81 -18.13
N GLU A 208 5.13 4.29 -17.38
CA GLU A 208 6.10 3.52 -16.62
C GLU A 208 5.37 2.40 -15.85
N TYR A 209 5.50 1.17 -16.36
CA TYR A 209 5.01 -0.03 -15.68
C TYR A 209 6.07 -0.38 -14.63
N ASP A 210 5.62 -0.60 -13.40
CA ASP A 210 6.46 -1.19 -12.35
C ASP A 210 7.02 -2.53 -12.88
N ASP A 211 8.33 -2.58 -13.10
CA ASP A 211 9.07 -3.74 -13.65
C ASP A 211 8.99 -5.00 -12.75
N GLU A 212 8.44 -4.87 -11.56
CA GLU A 212 8.45 -5.93 -10.53
C GLU A 212 7.45 -7.08 -10.82
N TYR A 213 6.48 -6.90 -11.72
CA TYR A 213 5.42 -7.88 -12.01
C TYR A 213 5.34 -8.35 -13.47
N MET A 214 6.36 -8.05 -14.28
CA MET A 214 6.40 -8.52 -15.66
C MET A 214 7.08 -9.89 -15.76
N SER A 215 6.51 -10.79 -16.60
CA SER A 215 7.17 -12.05 -16.94
C SER A 215 8.45 -11.79 -17.75
N ASP A 216 9.41 -12.70 -17.67
CA ASP A 216 10.71 -12.56 -18.37
C ASP A 216 10.52 -12.42 -19.89
N GLU A 217 9.47 -13.03 -20.47
CA GLU A 217 9.13 -12.91 -21.88
C GLU A 217 8.63 -11.50 -22.24
N GLU A 218 7.82 -10.87 -21.37
CA GLU A 218 7.35 -9.49 -21.55
C GLU A 218 8.49 -8.47 -21.42
N LYS A 219 9.47 -8.74 -20.54
CA LYS A 219 10.70 -7.91 -20.41
C LYS A 219 11.60 -7.99 -21.63
N GLU A 220 11.71 -9.15 -22.26
CA GLU A 220 12.49 -9.32 -23.50
C GLU A 220 11.82 -8.63 -24.70
N GLU A 221 10.50 -8.67 -24.81
CA GLU A 221 9.77 -7.95 -25.87
C GLU A 221 9.90 -6.43 -25.73
N LEU A 222 9.87 -5.90 -24.50
CA LEU A 222 10.09 -4.49 -24.23
C LEU A 222 11.52 -4.05 -24.58
N LYS A 223 12.53 -4.85 -24.24
CA LYS A 223 13.93 -4.58 -24.62
C LYS A 223 14.12 -4.59 -26.14
N LYS A 224 13.46 -5.48 -26.87
CA LYS A 224 13.50 -5.53 -28.35
C LYS A 224 12.82 -4.31 -28.98
N LYS A 225 11.74 -3.78 -28.37
CA LYS A 225 11.07 -2.53 -28.83
C LYS A 225 11.89 -1.27 -28.52
N GLN A 226 12.65 -1.24 -27.43
CA GLN A 226 13.53 -0.12 -27.07
C GLN A 226 14.81 -0.04 -27.91
N SER A 227 15.26 -1.15 -28.49
CA SER A 227 16.47 -1.21 -29.33
C SER A 227 16.26 -0.77 -30.79
N GLN A 228 15.03 -0.47 -31.21
CA GLN A 228 14.79 0.10 -32.56
C GLN A 228 15.19 1.57 -32.59
N PRO A 229 15.92 2.04 -33.63
CA PRO A 229 16.34 3.44 -33.74
C PRO A 229 15.11 4.34 -33.77
N ARG A 230 15.02 5.24 -32.79
CA ARG A 230 13.96 6.26 -32.72
C ARG A 230 13.91 7.05 -34.01
N LYS A 231 12.83 6.94 -34.78
CA LYS A 231 12.54 7.89 -35.86
C LYS A 231 12.55 9.29 -35.26
N LYS A 232 13.43 10.16 -35.76
CA LYS A 232 13.47 11.57 -35.36
C LYS A 232 12.06 12.13 -35.51
N GLU A 233 11.47 12.54 -34.40
CA GLU A 233 10.19 13.28 -34.40
C GLU A 233 10.39 14.54 -35.28
N LYS A 234 9.60 14.68 -36.33
CA LYS A 234 9.50 15.91 -37.05
C LYS A 234 9.00 16.96 -36.07
N ALA A 235 9.77 18.02 -35.86
CA ALA A 235 9.35 19.15 -35.06
C ALA A 235 7.94 19.59 -35.55
N ASN A 236 6.92 19.57 -34.65
CA ASN A 236 5.61 20.06 -34.95
C ASN A 236 5.72 21.58 -35.13
N MET A 237 5.84 22.04 -36.36
CA MET A 237 5.70 23.44 -36.75
C MET A 237 4.20 23.75 -36.89
N SER A 238 3.74 24.83 -36.28
CA SER A 238 2.42 25.38 -36.55
C SER A 238 2.39 25.89 -37.98
N ASP A 239 1.19 26.06 -38.59
CA ASP A 239 1.03 26.60 -39.95
C ASP A 239 1.68 27.98 -40.12
N ASP A 240 1.92 28.72 -39.04
CA ASP A 240 2.60 30.02 -39.01
C ASP A 240 4.14 29.91 -38.90
N GLY A 241 4.72 28.71 -39.02
CA GLY A 241 6.16 28.45 -39.00
C GLY A 241 6.84 28.53 -37.63
N TYR A 242 6.09 28.62 -36.54
CA TYR A 242 6.60 28.61 -35.18
C TYR A 242 6.64 27.19 -34.59
N LEU A 243 7.68 26.90 -33.82
CA LEU A 243 7.75 25.65 -33.03
C LEU A 243 6.64 25.64 -31.98
N ALA A 244 5.70 24.70 -32.09
CA ALA A 244 4.68 24.53 -31.07
C ALA A 244 5.35 24.02 -29.77
N PHE A 245 5.57 24.93 -28.83
CA PHE A 245 6.13 24.60 -27.52
C PHE A 245 5.06 23.99 -26.65
N LYS A 246 5.21 22.68 -26.35
CA LYS A 246 4.39 21.98 -25.38
C LYS A 246 5.08 22.05 -24.03
N MET A 247 4.56 22.88 -23.12
CA MET A 247 5.01 22.86 -21.73
C MET A 247 4.35 21.68 -21.01
N PRO A 248 5.09 20.64 -20.61
CA PRO A 248 4.51 19.57 -19.82
C PRO A 248 4.23 20.10 -18.41
N TRP A 249 3.00 19.96 -17.95
CA TRP A 249 2.61 20.25 -16.58
C TRP A 249 1.74 19.12 -16.01
N SER A 250 1.80 18.94 -14.71
CA SER A 250 0.92 18.07 -13.98
C SER A 250 0.49 18.71 -12.67
N LEU A 251 -0.79 18.62 -12.35
CA LEU A 251 -1.38 19.06 -11.09
C LEU A 251 -2.02 17.86 -10.42
N SER A 252 -1.53 17.49 -9.24
CA SER A 252 -2.09 16.41 -8.44
C SER A 252 -2.96 17.00 -7.33
N LEU A 253 -4.22 16.59 -7.32
CA LEU A 253 -5.19 16.90 -6.28
C LEU A 253 -5.38 15.65 -5.42
N SER A 254 -5.22 15.79 -4.11
CA SER A 254 -5.45 14.70 -3.18
C SER A 254 -6.38 15.15 -2.05
N TYR A 255 -7.28 14.27 -1.66
CA TYR A 255 -8.17 14.46 -0.52
C TYR A 255 -8.15 13.20 0.33
N SER A 256 -8.11 13.36 1.64
CA SER A 256 -8.17 12.26 2.59
C SER A 256 -9.20 12.51 3.68
N TYR A 257 -9.82 11.45 4.14
CA TYR A 257 -10.78 11.47 5.24
C TYR A 257 -10.55 10.26 6.14
N SER A 258 -10.91 10.39 7.41
CA SER A 258 -10.92 9.27 8.33
C SER A 258 -12.14 9.34 9.23
N ILE A 259 -12.76 8.18 9.45
CA ILE A 259 -13.90 7.98 10.32
C ILE A 259 -13.49 6.91 11.31
N ARG A 260 -13.64 7.20 12.60
CA ARG A 260 -13.37 6.25 13.68
C ARG A 260 -14.63 6.03 14.46
N GLU A 261 -14.78 4.80 14.97
CA GLU A 261 -15.82 4.51 15.93
C GLU A 261 -15.46 5.23 17.25
N ASP A 262 -16.40 6.02 17.75
CA ASP A 262 -16.31 6.63 19.08
C ASP A 262 -16.72 5.57 20.12
N LYS A 263 -16.01 5.50 21.25
CA LYS A 263 -16.23 4.47 22.29
C LYS A 263 -17.38 4.82 23.19
#